data_20a9323dd61a887195fe655d34de7227
#
_entry.id   20a9323dd61a887195fe655d34de7227
#
_cell.length_a   1.000
_cell.length_b   1.000
_cell.length_c   1.000
_cell.angle_alpha   90.00
_cell.angle_beta   90.00
_cell.angle_gamma   90.00
#
_symmetry.space_group_name_H-M   'P 1'
#
loop_
_entity.id
_entity.type
_entity.pdbx_description
1 polymer ?
#
loop_
_entity_poly.entity_id
_entity_poly.type
_entity_poly.pdbx_seq_one_letter_code
_entity_poly.pdbx_strand_id
1 'polypeptide(L)'
;DYIAQYENSLTVTAPVRICKSDALNALFNHYRQQAIENNVDINWRIDLPDKSRILDVDLCSIFGNILENAIDGCCTVEEGKRSFKLTSEIKGDCLYIVSTNNYGKPLEMDGETYSSTKHQGKGIGLHSMKSITEVYDGIFDAGNNNGEFFVDIMLKY
;
A
#
# COMPACT_ATOMS: atom_id res chain seq x y z
N ASP A 1 -1.98 -38.43 -0.72
CA ASP A 1 -0.52 -38.49 -0.78
C ASP A 1 0.05 -37.24 -0.09
N TYR A 2 0.72 -37.44 1.05
CA TYR A 2 1.18 -36.37 1.94
C TYR A 2 2.22 -35.41 1.24
N ILE A 3 2.93 -35.94 0.26
CA ILE A 3 3.95 -35.22 -0.51
C ILE A 3 3.28 -34.24 -1.47
N ALA A 4 2.18 -34.59 -2.11
CA ALA A 4 1.44 -33.67 -3.01
C ALA A 4 0.75 -32.53 -2.27
N GLN A 5 0.39 -32.72 -0.99
CA GLN A 5 -0.11 -31.62 -0.14
C GLN A 5 1.01 -30.69 0.29
N TYR A 6 2.23 -31.18 0.48
CA TYR A 6 3.40 -30.35 0.82
C TYR A 6 3.91 -29.56 -0.41
N GLU A 7 3.87 -30.14 -1.60
CA GLU A 7 4.24 -29.43 -2.84
C GLU A 7 3.27 -28.30 -3.19
N ASN A 8 1.97 -28.45 -2.89
CA ASN A 8 0.98 -27.38 -3.06
C ASN A 8 1.06 -26.26 -1.99
N SER A 9 1.68 -26.54 -0.83
CA SER A 9 1.91 -25.51 0.20
C SER A 9 3.21 -24.71 -0.01
N LEU A 10 4.05 -25.13 -0.94
CA LEU A 10 5.32 -24.50 -1.30
C LEU A 10 5.26 -23.71 -2.61
N THR A 11 4.10 -23.22 -3.05
CA THR A 11 4.09 -22.09 -3.98
C THR A 11 4.50 -20.82 -3.25
N VAL A 12 5.69 -20.83 -2.69
CA VAL A 12 6.46 -19.63 -2.44
C VAL A 12 6.72 -19.05 -3.83
N THR A 13 5.85 -18.14 -4.25
CA THR A 13 6.06 -17.41 -5.49
C THR A 13 7.44 -16.77 -5.42
N ALA A 14 8.31 -17.09 -6.37
CA ALA A 14 9.67 -16.56 -6.40
C ALA A 14 9.66 -15.04 -6.19
N PRO A 15 10.59 -14.48 -5.38
CA PRO A 15 10.66 -13.04 -5.16
C PRO A 15 10.75 -12.29 -6.49
N VAL A 16 9.95 -11.24 -6.63
CA VAL A 16 9.95 -10.38 -7.82
C VAL A 16 10.76 -9.12 -7.51
N ARG A 17 11.63 -8.74 -8.43
CA ARG A 17 12.33 -7.46 -8.36
C ARG A 17 11.50 -6.39 -9.07
N ILE A 18 11.06 -5.40 -8.29
CA ILE A 18 10.19 -4.32 -8.75
C ILE A 18 10.99 -3.04 -9.01
N CYS A 19 12.03 -2.81 -8.22
CA CYS A 19 12.87 -1.60 -8.30
C CYS A 19 14.33 -1.89 -7.92
N LYS A 20 15.17 -0.86 -7.89
CA LYS A 20 16.59 -1.00 -7.54
C LYS A 20 16.83 -1.14 -6.03
N SER A 21 15.92 -0.66 -5.18
CA SER A 21 16.02 -0.73 -3.73
C SER A 21 15.70 -2.14 -3.21
N ASP A 22 16.65 -2.76 -2.52
CA ASP A 22 16.44 -4.08 -1.92
C ASP A 22 15.42 -4.01 -0.76
N ALA A 23 15.40 -2.91 -0.02
CA ALA A 23 14.45 -2.70 1.07
C ALA A 23 13.00 -2.61 0.55
N LEU A 24 12.77 -1.84 -0.52
CA LEU A 24 11.46 -1.75 -1.16
C LEU A 24 11.04 -3.08 -1.80
N ASN A 25 11.96 -3.79 -2.44
CA ASN A 25 11.66 -5.12 -3.00
C ASN A 25 11.25 -6.11 -1.91
N ALA A 26 11.92 -6.12 -0.76
CA ALA A 26 11.55 -6.95 0.38
C ALA A 26 10.15 -6.58 0.91
N LEU A 27 9.85 -5.29 1.03
CA LEU A 27 8.55 -4.78 1.44
C LEU A 27 7.42 -5.24 0.50
N PHE A 28 7.58 -5.01 -0.80
CA PHE A 28 6.58 -5.40 -1.79
C PHE A 28 6.35 -6.91 -1.84
N ASN A 29 7.41 -7.72 -1.77
CA ASN A 29 7.27 -9.17 -1.74
C ASN A 29 6.58 -9.66 -0.47
N HIS A 30 6.85 -9.06 0.69
CA HIS A 30 6.16 -9.37 1.94
C HIS A 30 4.64 -9.14 1.83
N TYR A 31 4.23 -7.97 1.37
CA TYR A 31 2.79 -7.66 1.23
C TYR A 31 2.12 -8.41 0.08
N ARG A 32 2.85 -8.73 -0.99
CA ARG A 32 2.34 -9.63 -2.03
C ARG A 32 1.98 -10.99 -1.46
N GLN A 33 2.84 -11.55 -0.60
CA GLN A 33 2.55 -12.81 0.07
C GLN A 33 1.32 -12.71 0.98
N GLN A 34 1.22 -11.64 1.77
CA GLN A 34 0.05 -11.39 2.61
C GLN A 34 -1.24 -11.28 1.80
N ALA A 35 -1.21 -10.63 0.66
CA ALA A 35 -2.36 -10.50 -0.22
C ALA A 35 -2.81 -11.86 -0.77
N ILE A 36 -1.86 -12.70 -1.19
CA ILE A 36 -2.16 -14.07 -1.63
C ILE A 36 -2.84 -14.87 -0.49
N GLU A 37 -2.28 -14.81 0.71
CA GLU A 37 -2.82 -15.50 1.90
C GLU A 37 -4.23 -15.02 2.28
N ASN A 38 -4.55 -13.77 2.01
CA ASN A 38 -5.85 -13.16 2.29
C ASN A 38 -6.80 -13.13 1.08
N ASN A 39 -6.46 -13.76 -0.04
CA ASN A 39 -7.23 -13.77 -1.27
C ASN A 39 -7.59 -12.35 -1.76
N VAL A 40 -6.62 -11.44 -1.72
CA VAL A 40 -6.73 -10.07 -2.25
C VAL A 40 -6.17 -10.04 -3.66
N ASP A 41 -6.97 -9.60 -4.62
CA ASP A 41 -6.52 -9.36 -5.99
C ASP A 41 -5.73 -8.05 -6.04
N ILE A 42 -4.43 -8.16 -6.34
CA ILE A 42 -3.53 -7.01 -6.43
C ILE A 42 -3.23 -6.68 -7.89
N ASN A 43 -3.45 -5.42 -8.25
CA ASN A 43 -2.98 -4.84 -9.49
C ASN A 43 -2.07 -3.65 -9.16
N TRP A 44 -0.76 -3.83 -9.30
CA TRP A 44 0.18 -2.74 -9.10
C TRP A 44 1.15 -2.54 -10.28
N ARG A 45 1.50 -1.28 -10.50
CA ARG A 45 2.54 -0.86 -11.42
C ARG A 45 3.39 0.20 -10.73
N ILE A 46 4.63 -0.17 -10.41
CA ILE A 46 5.54 0.66 -9.64
C ILE A 46 6.67 1.15 -10.53
N ASP A 47 6.75 2.44 -10.69
CA ASP A 47 7.85 3.16 -11.34
C ASP A 47 8.45 4.15 -10.32
N LEU A 48 9.75 4.04 -10.08
CA LEU A 48 10.47 4.86 -9.10
C LEU A 48 11.71 5.48 -9.74
N PRO A 49 12.08 6.72 -9.36
CA PRO A 49 13.24 7.37 -9.91
C PRO A 49 14.54 6.65 -9.53
N ASP A 50 15.44 6.47 -10.49
CA ASP A 50 16.75 5.86 -10.26
C ASP A 50 17.64 6.68 -9.32
N LYS A 51 17.47 7.99 -9.36
CA LYS A 51 18.17 8.96 -8.51
C LYS A 51 17.15 9.94 -7.97
N SER A 52 17.08 10.03 -6.67
CA SER A 52 16.10 10.85 -5.98
C SER A 52 16.66 11.35 -4.65
N ARG A 53 16.20 12.52 -4.21
CA ARG A 53 16.42 12.97 -2.83
C ARG A 53 15.50 12.28 -1.82
N ILE A 54 14.49 11.55 -2.31
CA ILE A 54 13.57 10.81 -1.44
C ILE A 54 14.31 9.58 -0.90
N LEU A 55 14.38 9.47 0.41
CA LEU A 55 15.07 8.37 1.07
C LEU A 55 14.26 7.07 0.97
N ASP A 56 14.95 5.95 0.79
CA ASP A 56 14.32 4.62 0.75
C ASP A 56 13.50 4.33 2.02
N VAL A 57 13.94 4.78 3.19
CA VAL A 57 13.21 4.61 4.46
C VAL A 57 11.88 5.34 4.44
N ASP A 58 11.80 6.51 3.82
CA ASP A 58 10.56 7.28 3.70
C ASP A 58 9.62 6.64 2.67
N LEU A 59 10.14 6.15 1.54
CA LEU A 59 9.37 5.37 0.58
C LEU A 59 8.86 4.06 1.21
N CYS A 60 9.67 3.36 1.98
CA CYS A 60 9.25 2.17 2.73
C CYS A 60 8.12 2.49 3.72
N SER A 61 8.20 3.64 4.40
CA SER A 61 7.13 4.07 5.30
C SER A 61 5.84 4.38 4.56
N ILE A 62 5.91 5.11 3.45
CA ILE A 62 4.74 5.43 2.61
C ILE A 62 4.11 4.15 2.05
N PHE A 63 4.87 3.36 1.31
CA PHE A 63 4.35 2.13 0.70
C PHE A 63 3.88 1.10 1.72
N GLY A 64 4.61 0.96 2.84
CA GLY A 64 4.21 0.06 3.93
C GLY A 64 2.84 0.43 4.50
N ASN A 65 2.60 1.70 4.79
CA ASN A 65 1.31 2.18 5.28
C ASN A 65 0.19 2.00 4.25
N ILE A 66 0.46 2.27 2.97
CA ILE A 66 -0.52 2.06 1.88
C ILE A 66 -0.89 0.57 1.79
N LEU A 67 0.11 -0.30 1.71
CA LEU A 67 -0.08 -1.74 1.51
C LEU A 67 -0.78 -2.39 2.71
N GLU A 68 -0.37 -2.04 3.94
CA GLU A 68 -1.01 -2.51 5.15
C GLU A 68 -2.49 -2.08 5.21
N ASN A 69 -2.77 -0.80 5.03
CA ASN A 69 -4.14 -0.26 5.06
C ASN A 69 -5.02 -0.88 3.96
N ALA A 70 -4.47 -1.09 2.77
CA ALA A 70 -5.20 -1.67 1.65
C ALA A 70 -5.58 -3.14 1.93
N ILE A 71 -4.66 -3.95 2.40
CA ILE A 71 -4.94 -5.37 2.73
C ILE A 71 -5.96 -5.47 3.86
N ASP A 72 -5.83 -4.66 4.91
CA ASP A 72 -6.77 -4.63 6.01
C ASP A 72 -8.17 -4.19 5.57
N GLY A 73 -8.26 -3.15 4.76
CA GLY A 73 -9.51 -2.71 4.17
C GLY A 73 -10.17 -3.81 3.33
N CYS A 74 -9.40 -4.46 2.47
CA CYS A 74 -9.86 -5.59 1.66
C CYS A 74 -10.36 -6.76 2.52
N CYS A 75 -9.71 -7.06 3.65
CA CYS A 75 -10.14 -8.14 4.56
C CYS A 75 -11.51 -7.88 5.22
N THR A 76 -12.03 -6.67 5.18
CA THR A 76 -13.40 -6.36 5.62
C THR A 76 -14.46 -6.64 4.55
N VAL A 77 -14.03 -6.96 3.33
CA VAL A 77 -14.88 -7.33 2.19
C VAL A 77 -14.94 -8.86 2.07
N GLU A 78 -16.07 -9.36 1.56
CA GLU A 78 -16.25 -10.78 1.24
C GLU A 78 -15.13 -11.29 0.31
N GLU A 79 -14.66 -12.52 0.57
CA GLU A 79 -13.70 -13.17 -0.32
C GLU A 79 -14.22 -13.25 -1.76
N GLY A 80 -13.33 -13.13 -2.74
CA GLY A 80 -13.68 -13.06 -4.16
C GLY A 80 -14.04 -11.65 -4.66
N LYS A 81 -14.24 -10.68 -3.74
CA LYS A 81 -14.48 -9.26 -4.08
C LYS A 81 -13.35 -8.34 -3.63
N ARG A 82 -12.32 -8.87 -2.96
CA ARG A 82 -11.19 -8.12 -2.43
C ARG A 82 -10.28 -7.66 -3.56
N SER A 83 -10.13 -6.37 -3.75
CA SER A 83 -9.28 -5.80 -4.79
C SER A 83 -8.54 -4.56 -4.33
N PHE A 84 -7.29 -4.45 -4.79
CA PHE A 84 -6.39 -3.37 -4.48
C PHE A 84 -5.58 -2.97 -5.73
N LYS A 85 -5.51 -1.67 -6.00
CA LYS A 85 -4.68 -1.09 -7.06
C LYS A 85 -3.66 -0.14 -6.48
N LEU A 86 -2.44 -0.20 -6.97
CA LEU A 86 -1.35 0.72 -6.60
C LEU A 86 -0.54 1.07 -7.84
N THR A 87 -0.41 2.35 -8.11
CA THR A 87 0.47 2.84 -9.17
C THR A 87 1.43 3.87 -8.62
N SER A 88 2.67 3.84 -9.08
CA SER A 88 3.55 4.99 -8.97
C SER A 88 4.09 5.36 -10.35
N GLU A 89 4.23 6.66 -10.59
CA GLU A 89 4.56 7.23 -11.88
C GLU A 89 5.43 8.47 -11.72
N ILE A 90 6.44 8.57 -12.59
CA ILE A 90 7.36 9.71 -12.61
C ILE A 90 6.86 10.69 -13.67
N LYS A 91 6.64 11.95 -13.27
CA LYS A 91 6.32 13.05 -14.18
C LYS A 91 7.15 14.28 -13.83
N GLY A 92 8.08 14.64 -14.72
CA GLY A 92 9.03 15.73 -14.47
C GLY A 92 9.91 15.43 -13.26
N ASP A 93 9.88 16.30 -12.27
CA ASP A 93 10.59 16.19 -10.99
C ASP A 93 9.70 15.69 -9.85
N CYS A 94 8.57 15.09 -10.19
CA CYS A 94 7.60 14.59 -9.22
C CYS A 94 7.35 13.08 -9.35
N LEU A 95 7.25 12.41 -8.21
CA LEU A 95 6.77 11.06 -8.07
C LEU A 95 5.30 11.10 -7.60
N TYR A 96 4.42 10.49 -8.38
CA TYR A 96 3.01 10.33 -8.04
C TYR A 96 2.76 8.91 -7.58
N ILE A 97 2.09 8.74 -6.46
CA ILE A 97 1.69 7.44 -5.90
C ILE A 97 0.19 7.48 -5.68
N VAL A 98 -0.53 6.57 -6.32
CA VAL A 98 -1.99 6.49 -6.24
C VAL A 98 -2.39 5.08 -5.87
N SER A 99 -3.22 4.94 -4.84
CA SER A 99 -3.77 3.66 -4.44
C SER A 99 -5.27 3.72 -4.23
N THR A 100 -5.95 2.62 -4.57
CA THR A 100 -7.36 2.41 -4.25
C THR A 100 -7.56 0.97 -3.80
N ASN A 101 -8.36 0.78 -2.76
CA ASN A 101 -8.80 -0.53 -2.32
C ASN A 101 -10.27 -0.50 -1.94
N ASN A 102 -10.95 -1.62 -2.12
CA ASN A 102 -12.30 -1.73 -1.58
C ASN A 102 -12.27 -2.03 -0.07
N TYR A 103 -13.35 -1.71 0.60
CA TYR A 103 -13.56 -2.03 2.02
C TYR A 103 -15.06 -2.17 2.32
N GLY A 104 -15.39 -3.02 3.30
CA GLY A 104 -16.77 -3.36 3.64
C GLY A 104 -17.31 -2.66 4.88
N LYS A 105 -16.48 -1.94 5.64
CA LYS A 105 -16.89 -1.20 6.82
C LYS A 105 -16.66 0.29 6.61
N PRO A 106 -17.63 1.15 7.02
CA PRO A 106 -17.43 2.59 6.98
C PRO A 106 -16.20 2.96 7.80
N LEU A 107 -15.34 3.81 7.23
CA LEU A 107 -14.29 4.45 7.98
C LEU A 107 -14.90 5.58 8.81
N GLU A 108 -14.64 5.56 10.11
CA GLU A 108 -15.04 6.64 10.98
C GLU A 108 -14.00 7.76 10.90
N MET A 109 -14.48 8.99 10.71
CA MET A 109 -13.66 10.18 10.80
C MET A 109 -13.79 10.78 12.19
N ASP A 110 -12.67 11.04 12.84
CA ASP A 110 -12.58 11.86 14.04
C ASP A 110 -12.04 13.25 13.64
N GLY A 111 -12.95 14.18 13.39
CA GLY A 111 -12.62 15.48 12.83
C GLY A 111 -12.09 15.39 11.38
N GLU A 112 -10.86 15.85 11.16
CA GLU A 112 -10.16 15.77 9.85
C GLU A 112 -9.31 14.49 9.69
N THR A 113 -9.32 13.58 10.67
CA THR A 113 -8.50 12.37 10.67
C THR A 113 -9.34 11.10 10.66
N TYR A 114 -8.86 10.07 9.93
CA TYR A 114 -9.48 8.75 9.93
C TYR A 114 -9.07 7.97 11.18
N SER A 115 -10.06 7.35 11.84
CA SER A 115 -9.82 6.44 12.96
C SER A 115 -9.21 5.13 12.45
N SER A 116 -8.17 4.65 13.12
CA SER A 116 -7.65 3.30 12.87
C SER A 116 -8.62 2.26 13.44
N THR A 117 -9.02 1.29 12.62
CA THR A 117 -9.83 0.15 13.05
C THR A 117 -9.02 -0.89 13.84
N LYS A 118 -7.69 -0.83 13.79
CA LYS A 118 -6.75 -1.77 14.45
C LYS A 118 -6.36 -1.39 15.86
N HIS A 119 -6.23 -0.10 16.10
CA HIS A 119 -5.78 0.43 17.39
C HIS A 119 -6.75 1.51 17.83
N GLN A 120 -7.02 1.57 19.13
CA GLN A 120 -7.73 2.69 19.74
C GLN A 120 -6.87 3.95 19.58
N GLY A 121 -6.91 4.58 18.40
CA GLY A 121 -6.10 5.74 18.09
C GLY A 121 -6.41 6.35 16.72
N LYS A 122 -6.06 7.62 16.55
CA LYS A 122 -6.11 8.35 15.29
C LYS A 122 -5.27 7.63 14.25
N GLY A 123 -5.66 7.64 12.98
CA GLY A 123 -5.00 6.97 11.87
C GLY A 123 -3.51 7.33 11.73
N ILE A 124 -2.65 6.65 12.50
CA ILE A 124 -1.22 6.92 12.60
C ILE A 124 -0.55 6.78 11.22
N GLY A 125 -0.96 5.80 10.42
CA GLY A 125 -0.41 5.57 9.10
C GLY A 125 -0.68 6.72 8.12
N LEU A 126 -1.90 7.27 8.12
CA LEU A 126 -2.25 8.41 7.27
C LEU A 126 -1.51 9.68 7.70
N HIS A 127 -1.42 9.91 9.00
CA HIS A 127 -0.66 11.04 9.55
C HIS A 127 0.85 10.94 9.21
N SER A 128 1.43 9.75 9.33
CA SER A 128 2.83 9.49 8.96
C SER A 128 3.08 9.77 7.48
N MET A 129 2.22 9.27 6.58
CA MET A 129 2.34 9.52 5.15
C MET A 129 2.24 11.01 4.81
N LYS A 130 1.29 11.73 5.43
CA LYS A 130 1.13 13.17 5.26
C LYS A 130 2.39 13.93 5.70
N SER A 131 2.91 13.62 6.89
CA SER A 131 4.13 14.27 7.43
C SER A 131 5.35 14.04 6.53
N ILE A 132 5.54 12.82 6.02
CA ILE A 132 6.63 12.53 5.09
C ILE A 132 6.43 13.29 3.78
N THR A 133 5.21 13.35 3.27
CA THR A 133 4.89 14.08 2.04
C THR A 133 5.25 15.56 2.14
N GLU A 134 4.98 16.17 3.29
CA GLU A 134 5.32 17.58 3.57
C GLU A 134 6.85 17.82 3.55
N VAL A 135 7.65 16.86 4.02
CA VAL A 135 9.14 16.96 3.97
C VAL A 135 9.66 17.09 2.53
N TYR A 136 8.96 16.49 1.57
CA TYR A 136 9.32 16.52 0.15
C TYR A 136 8.52 17.55 -0.66
N ASP A 137 8.04 18.62 -0.05
CA ASP A 137 7.23 19.67 -0.68
C ASP A 137 6.09 19.10 -1.52
N GLY A 138 5.48 18.04 -1.02
CA GLY A 138 4.48 17.24 -1.72
C GLY A 138 3.05 17.58 -1.36
N ILE A 139 2.15 16.81 -1.94
CA ILE A 139 0.70 16.89 -1.70
C ILE A 139 0.21 15.52 -1.29
N PHE A 140 -0.60 15.47 -0.24
CA PHE A 140 -1.24 14.26 0.28
C PHE A 140 -2.75 14.44 0.29
N ASP A 141 -3.46 13.48 -0.26
CA ASP A 141 -4.91 13.35 -0.13
C ASP A 141 -5.29 11.90 0.12
N ALA A 142 -6.30 11.67 0.94
CA ALA A 142 -6.83 10.35 1.21
C ALA A 142 -8.31 10.46 1.59
N GLY A 143 -9.10 9.49 1.20
CA GLY A 143 -10.52 9.53 1.49
C GLY A 143 -11.30 8.31 1.03
N ASN A 144 -12.60 8.42 1.22
CA ASN A 144 -13.59 7.43 0.81
C ASN A 144 -14.36 7.91 -0.40
N ASN A 145 -14.59 7.00 -1.34
CA ASN A 145 -15.48 7.24 -2.46
C ASN A 145 -16.23 5.94 -2.83
N ASN A 146 -17.55 5.90 -2.58
CA ASN A 146 -18.42 4.79 -2.99
C ASN A 146 -17.92 3.37 -2.62
N GLY A 147 -17.47 3.17 -1.38
CA GLY A 147 -16.97 1.86 -0.90
C GLY A 147 -15.52 1.56 -1.28
N GLU A 148 -14.82 2.53 -1.86
CA GLU A 148 -13.38 2.49 -2.10
C GLU A 148 -12.67 3.52 -1.21
N PHE A 149 -11.52 3.13 -0.67
CA PHE A 149 -10.60 4.03 -0.01
C PHE A 149 -9.45 4.36 -0.96
N PHE A 150 -9.10 5.64 -1.04
CA PHE A 150 -7.99 6.10 -1.89
C PHE A 150 -6.92 6.82 -1.08
N VAL A 151 -5.70 6.74 -1.58
CA VAL A 151 -4.55 7.56 -1.14
C VAL A 151 -3.86 8.09 -2.38
N ASP A 152 -3.73 9.40 -2.47
CA ASP A 152 -3.04 10.11 -3.54
C ASP A 152 -1.89 10.93 -2.95
N ILE A 153 -0.68 10.66 -3.41
CA ILE A 153 0.54 11.32 -2.95
C ILE A 153 1.32 11.84 -4.15
N MET A 154 1.82 13.07 -4.04
CA MET A 154 2.83 13.62 -4.92
C MET A 154 4.03 14.03 -4.08
N LEU A 155 5.22 13.62 -4.48
CA LEU A 155 6.50 13.99 -3.86
C LEU A 155 7.40 14.64 -4.90
N LYS A 156 8.14 15.68 -4.51
CA LYS A 156 9.21 16.24 -5.35
C LYS A 156 10.54 15.57 -5.03
N TYR A 157 11.32 15.21 -6.07
CA TYR A 157 12.62 14.52 -5.94
C TYR A 157 13.75 15.18 -6.72
#